data_95bb14b13ae47d9ccd86dc0f38fe3dae
#
_entry.id   95bb14b13ae47d9ccd86dc0f38fe3dae
#
_cell.length_a   1.000
_cell.length_b   1.000
_cell.length_c   1.000
_cell.angle_alpha   90.00
_cell.angle_beta   90.00
_cell.angle_gamma   90.00
#
_symmetry.space_group_name_H-M   'P 1'
#
loop_
_entity.id
_entity.type
_entity.pdbx_description
1 polymer ?
#
loop_
_entity_poly.entity_id
_entity_poly.type
_entity_poly.pdbx_seq_one_letter_code
_entity_poly.pdbx_strand_id
1 'polypeptide(L)'
;MKRTPHLLAIQSHVVFGHAGNSAAVFPMQRVGVNVWPLNTVQFSNHTQYGQWAGEVLAPQQIPALVEGIAAIGELGNCDAVLSGYLGSAA
;
A
#
# COMPACT_ATOMS: atom_id res chain seq x y z
N MET A 1 -11.21 19.49 17.90
CA MET A 1 -10.18 18.47 17.73
C MET A 1 -10.14 18.03 16.28
N LYS A 2 -8.97 18.02 15.69
CA LYS A 2 -8.86 17.60 14.28
C LYS A 2 -8.97 16.10 14.17
N ARG A 3 -9.70 15.65 13.16
CA ARG A 3 -9.80 14.24 12.82
C ARG A 3 -8.45 13.74 12.30
N THR A 4 -8.04 12.54 12.69
CA THR A 4 -6.85 11.91 12.14
C THR A 4 -7.05 11.64 10.65
N PRO A 5 -6.16 12.11 9.77
CA PRO A 5 -6.30 11.83 8.35
C PRO A 5 -6.05 10.35 8.04
N HIS A 6 -6.77 9.84 7.06
CA HIS A 6 -6.66 8.47 6.59
C HIS A 6 -6.12 8.45 5.17
N LEU A 7 -5.11 7.62 4.91
CA LEU A 7 -4.45 7.52 3.62
C LEU A 7 -4.45 6.08 3.14
N LEU A 8 -4.98 5.84 1.94
CA LEU A 8 -4.83 4.56 1.26
C LEU A 8 -3.52 4.59 0.48
N ALA A 9 -2.58 3.71 0.84
CA ALA A 9 -1.26 3.66 0.22
C ALA A 9 -1.14 2.42 -0.66
N ILE A 10 -1.24 2.61 -1.98
CA ILE A 10 -1.17 1.53 -2.97
C ILE A 10 0.26 1.50 -3.51
N GLN A 11 1.09 0.68 -2.91
CA GLN A 11 2.52 0.60 -3.23
C GLN A 11 3.04 -0.82 -3.08
N SER A 12 4.28 -1.03 -3.55
CA SER A 12 4.97 -2.30 -3.36
C SER A 12 5.33 -2.52 -1.89
N HIS A 13 5.67 -3.74 -1.56
CA HIS A 13 6.17 -4.11 -0.23
C HIS A 13 7.34 -5.07 -0.38
N VAL A 14 8.38 -4.86 0.40
CA VAL A 14 9.52 -5.79 0.49
C VAL A 14 9.70 -6.23 1.95
N VAL A 15 10.07 -7.49 2.14
CA VAL A 15 10.29 -8.05 3.48
C VAL A 15 11.63 -7.56 4.02
N PHE A 16 12.68 -7.63 3.21
CA PHE A 16 14.00 -7.17 3.58
C PHE A 16 14.26 -5.81 2.93
N GLY A 17 14.41 -4.79 3.74
CA GLY A 17 14.70 -3.44 3.28
C GLY A 17 13.52 -2.49 3.41
N HIS A 18 13.66 -1.30 2.83
CA HIS A 18 12.67 -0.23 2.93
C HIS A 18 12.38 0.33 1.54
N ALA A 19 11.26 -0.10 0.95
CA ALA A 19 10.77 0.41 -0.34
C ALA A 19 9.26 0.36 -0.34
N GLY A 20 8.62 1.26 -1.10
CA GLY A 20 7.17 1.34 -1.19
C GLY A 20 6.52 1.45 0.19
N ASN A 21 5.54 0.59 0.48
CA ASN A 21 4.86 0.61 1.79
C ASN A 21 5.80 0.26 2.94
N SER A 22 6.85 -0.52 2.71
CA SER A 22 7.85 -0.80 3.75
C SER A 22 8.60 0.45 4.17
N ALA A 23 8.74 1.44 3.28
CA ALA A 23 9.39 2.70 3.59
C ALA A 23 8.42 3.77 4.09
N ALA A 24 7.17 3.76 3.58
CA ALA A 24 6.24 4.88 3.73
C ALA A 24 5.36 4.78 4.98
N VAL A 25 4.95 3.56 5.37
CA VAL A 25 3.89 3.39 6.38
C VAL A 25 4.31 3.94 7.74
N PHE A 26 5.46 3.51 8.25
CA PHE A 26 5.89 3.88 9.59
C PHE A 26 6.12 5.39 9.74
N PRO A 27 6.86 6.07 8.83
CA PRO A 27 7.03 7.52 8.96
C PRO A 27 5.71 8.29 8.94
N MET A 28 4.74 7.87 8.09
CA MET A 28 3.45 8.53 8.05
C MET A 28 2.66 8.33 9.34
N GLN A 29 2.71 7.13 9.92
CA GLN A 29 2.08 6.86 11.21
C GLN A 29 2.70 7.71 12.31
N ARG A 30 4.03 7.93 12.26
CA ARG A 30 4.72 8.74 13.25
C ARG A 30 4.26 10.20 13.25
N VAL A 31 3.82 10.73 12.09
CA VAL A 31 3.31 12.10 12.00
C VAL A 31 1.79 12.17 12.15
N GLY A 32 1.13 11.09 12.54
CA GLY A 32 -0.28 11.10 12.88
C GLY A 32 -1.22 10.76 11.73
N VAL A 33 -0.74 10.10 10.68
CA VAL A 33 -1.57 9.63 9.56
C VAL A 33 -1.94 8.17 9.79
N ASN A 34 -3.22 7.85 9.65
CA ASN A 34 -3.69 6.46 9.66
C ASN A 34 -3.57 5.89 8.26
N VAL A 35 -2.61 4.99 8.06
CA VAL A 35 -2.29 4.44 6.74
C VAL A 35 -2.99 3.12 6.53
N TRP A 36 -3.62 2.97 5.37
CA TRP A 36 -4.22 1.71 4.92
C TRP A 36 -3.32 1.16 3.80
N PRO A 37 -2.36 0.26 4.12
CA PRO A 37 -1.44 -0.23 3.09
C PRO A 37 -2.09 -1.30 2.23
N LEU A 38 -2.09 -1.07 0.91
CA LEU A 38 -2.47 -2.06 -0.08
C LEU A 38 -1.21 -2.41 -0.86
N ASN A 39 -0.67 -3.61 -0.64
CA ASN A 39 0.59 -4.02 -1.22
C ASN A 39 0.37 -4.60 -2.62
N THR A 40 0.93 -3.94 -3.64
CA THR A 40 0.79 -4.38 -5.04
C THR A 40 1.69 -5.56 -5.36
N VAL A 41 2.81 -5.66 -4.65
CA VAL A 41 3.71 -6.81 -4.73
C VAL A 41 4.18 -7.14 -3.32
N GLN A 42 4.51 -8.41 -3.11
CA GLN A 42 5.12 -8.89 -1.88
C GLN A 42 6.42 -9.57 -2.28
N PHE A 43 7.52 -8.84 -2.23
CA PHE A 43 8.84 -9.35 -2.60
C PHE A 43 9.70 -9.55 -1.37
N SER A 44 10.63 -10.49 -1.46
CA SER A 44 11.59 -10.73 -0.38
C SER A 44 12.51 -9.53 -0.17
N ASN A 45 12.87 -8.84 -1.27
CA ASN A 45 13.82 -7.73 -1.25
C ASN A 45 13.64 -6.88 -2.50
N HIS A 46 14.37 -5.76 -2.53
CA HIS A 46 14.37 -4.85 -3.67
C HIS A 46 14.94 -5.53 -4.90
N THR A 47 14.34 -5.26 -6.06
CA THR A 47 14.75 -5.90 -7.33
C THR A 47 16.14 -5.51 -7.79
N GLN A 48 16.72 -4.42 -7.28
CA GLN A 48 18.08 -4.00 -7.60
C GLN A 48 19.16 -5.00 -7.14
N TYR A 49 18.83 -5.92 -6.23
CA TYR A 49 19.74 -6.99 -5.86
C TYR A 49 19.95 -8.01 -6.98
N GLY A 50 19.15 -7.96 -8.03
CA GLY A 50 19.24 -8.89 -9.17
C GLY A 50 18.54 -10.22 -8.96
N GLN A 51 18.17 -10.53 -7.73
CA GLN A 51 17.39 -11.70 -7.36
C GLN A 51 16.35 -11.31 -6.35
N TRP A 52 15.15 -11.85 -6.48
CA TRP A 52 14.08 -11.67 -5.51
C TRP A 52 13.09 -12.81 -5.63
N ALA A 53 12.31 -13.04 -4.57
CA ALA A 53 11.21 -13.98 -4.55
C ALA A 53 9.93 -13.25 -4.17
N GLY A 54 8.77 -13.81 -4.53
CA GLY A 54 7.49 -13.24 -4.16
C GLY A 54 6.57 -13.09 -5.35
N GLU A 55 5.42 -12.48 -5.12
CA GLU A 55 4.35 -12.41 -6.09
C GLU A 55 3.86 -10.98 -6.30
N VAL A 56 3.39 -10.71 -7.52
CA VAL A 56 2.66 -9.50 -7.88
C VAL A 56 1.19 -9.75 -7.63
N LEU A 57 0.52 -8.80 -6.98
CA LEU A 57 -0.91 -8.85 -6.78
C LEU A 57 -1.61 -8.78 -8.15
N ALA A 58 -2.54 -9.70 -8.41
CA ALA A 58 -3.31 -9.66 -9.66
C ALA A 58 -4.05 -8.32 -9.76
N PRO A 59 -4.02 -7.64 -10.94
CA PRO A 59 -4.61 -6.30 -11.05
C PRO A 59 -6.07 -6.21 -10.62
N GLN A 60 -6.86 -7.26 -10.85
CA GLN A 60 -8.26 -7.28 -10.46
C GLN A 60 -8.46 -7.36 -8.95
N GLN A 61 -7.43 -7.68 -8.17
CA GLN A 61 -7.50 -7.69 -6.72
C GLN A 61 -7.52 -6.28 -6.14
N ILE A 62 -6.95 -5.30 -6.83
CA ILE A 62 -6.90 -3.93 -6.32
C ILE A 62 -8.31 -3.36 -6.16
N PRO A 63 -9.18 -3.35 -7.20
CA PRO A 63 -10.55 -2.89 -7.00
C PRO A 63 -11.34 -3.77 -6.04
N ALA A 64 -11.07 -5.08 -6.01
CA ALA A 64 -11.76 -5.97 -5.08
C ALA A 64 -11.46 -5.62 -3.62
N LEU A 65 -10.21 -5.30 -3.30
CA LEU A 65 -9.83 -4.90 -1.94
C LEU A 65 -10.46 -3.55 -1.57
N VAL A 66 -10.48 -2.60 -2.50
CA VAL A 66 -11.12 -1.29 -2.27
C VAL A 66 -12.62 -1.47 -2.06
N GLU A 67 -13.27 -2.32 -2.86
CA GLU A 67 -14.69 -2.62 -2.68
C GLU A 67 -14.98 -3.28 -1.34
N GLY A 68 -14.06 -4.11 -0.84
CA GLY A 68 -14.17 -4.69 0.48
C GLY A 68 -14.17 -3.63 1.58
N ILE A 69 -13.33 -2.61 1.45
CA ILE A 69 -13.31 -1.49 2.39
C ILE A 69 -14.62 -0.69 2.30
N ALA A 70 -15.12 -0.48 1.09
CA ALA A 70 -16.40 0.19 0.87
C ALA A 70 -17.56 -0.58 1.50
N ALA A 71 -17.52 -1.92 1.43
CA ALA A 71 -18.58 -2.78 1.96
C ALA A 71 -18.73 -2.68 3.48
N ILE A 72 -17.65 -2.38 4.21
CA ILE A 72 -17.73 -2.16 5.65
C ILE A 72 -17.99 -0.69 6.01
N GLY A 73 -18.22 0.16 5.01
CA GLY A 73 -18.58 1.55 5.23
C GLY A 73 -17.43 2.50 5.51
N GLU A 74 -16.20 2.05 5.34
CA GLU A 74 -15.02 2.85 5.73
C GLU A 74 -14.41 3.68 4.60
N LEU A 75 -14.76 3.39 3.34
CA LEU A 75 -14.11 4.08 2.22
C LEU A 75 -14.36 5.59 2.23
N GLY A 76 -15.52 6.03 2.70
CA GLY A 76 -15.82 7.45 2.84
C GLY A 76 -14.91 8.20 3.81
N ASN A 77 -14.18 7.49 4.66
CA ASN A 77 -13.24 8.08 5.61
C ASN A 77 -11.83 8.24 5.02
N CYS A 78 -11.60 7.78 3.80
CA CYS A 78 -10.31 7.92 3.14
C CYS A 78 -10.13 9.37 2.66
N ASP A 79 -9.08 10.03 3.13
CA ASP A 79 -8.83 11.44 2.81
C ASP A 79 -7.95 11.60 1.58
N ALA A 80 -7.07 10.63 1.31
CA ALA A 80 -6.13 10.72 0.20
C ALA A 80 -5.68 9.33 -0.24
N VAL A 81 -5.19 9.24 -1.47
CA VAL A 81 -4.61 8.02 -2.02
C VAL A 81 -3.20 8.33 -2.50
N LEU A 82 -2.26 7.53 -2.05
CA LEU A 82 -0.88 7.56 -2.54
C LEU A 82 -0.66 6.30 -3.37
N SER A 83 -0.27 6.44 -4.63
CA SER A 83 0.03 5.28 -5.46
C SER A 83 1.47 5.32 -5.95
N GLY A 84 2.12 4.17 -5.90
CA GLY A 84 3.47 3.99 -6.41
C GLY A 84 3.48 2.86 -7.43
N TYR A 85 4.44 1.94 -7.30
CA TYR A 85 4.55 0.81 -8.23
C TYR A 85 3.34 -0.12 -8.09
N LEU A 86 2.63 -0.34 -9.18
CA LEU A 86 1.41 -1.15 -9.18
C LEU A 86 1.64 -2.61 -9.57
N GLY A 87 2.86 -3.00 -9.88
CA GLY A 87 3.19 -4.37 -10.25
C GLY A 87 3.01 -4.68 -11.73
N SER A 88 2.25 -3.88 -12.46
CA SER A 88 2.05 -4.03 -13.90
C SER A 88 1.76 -2.67 -14.52
N ALA A 89 1.88 -2.60 -15.85
CA ALA A 89 1.62 -1.37 -16.59
C ALA A 89 0.12 -1.13 -16.86
N ALA A 90 -0.71 -2.07 -16.51
CA ALA A 90 -2.13 -1.99 -16.79
C ALA A 90 -2.92 -1.43 -15.60
#